data_b08da90aadb4136df5cd5c190528bfc6
#
_entry.id   b08da90aadb4136df5cd5c190528bfc6
#
_cell.length_a   1.000
_cell.length_b   1.000
_cell.length_c   1.000
_cell.angle_alpha   90.00
_cell.angle_beta   90.00
_cell.angle_gamma   90.00
#
_symmetry.space_group_name_H-M   'P 1'
#
loop_
_entity.id
_entity.type
_entity.pdbx_description
1 polymer ?
#
loop_
_entity_poly.entity_id
_entity_poly.type
_entity_poly.pdbx_seq_one_letter_code
_entity_poly.pdbx_strand_id
1 'polypeptide(L)'
;MSETYTIERDLNELEAMVNNLDTYVRGETLYGNAGGSGFFSGNKMPSLTVGAVLMRLRRLDMLRDQMDSKQQQRFGASVDKHAHIAGEWRVHYTGKMNREAHSRLDAMRTFFEECSSDPKLCANVYRPEMLRRTIVQEIRMAMDEINLEVEDEFKQKLSGTDSQ
;
A
#
# COMPACT_ATOMS: atom_id res chain seq x y z
N MET A 1 -20.19 11.11 3.01
CA MET A 1 -20.64 9.70 3.05
C MET A 1 -19.43 8.80 3.06
N SER A 2 -19.33 7.89 4.00
CA SER A 2 -18.34 6.83 3.99
C SER A 2 -18.70 5.90 2.84
N GLU A 3 -17.87 5.85 1.80
CA GLU A 3 -18.05 4.86 0.74
C GLU A 3 -17.94 3.47 1.35
N THR A 4 -18.98 2.66 1.15
CA THR A 4 -19.01 1.29 1.65
C THR A 4 -17.98 0.46 0.90
N TYR A 5 -17.14 -0.27 1.63
CA TYR A 5 -16.18 -1.20 1.07
C TYR A 5 -16.89 -2.30 0.24
N THR A 6 -16.37 -2.61 -0.94
CA THR A 6 -16.81 -3.75 -1.73
C THR A 6 -15.59 -4.50 -2.27
N ILE A 7 -15.67 -5.84 -2.29
CA ILE A 7 -14.65 -6.70 -2.89
C ILE A 7 -14.44 -6.35 -4.36
N GLU A 8 -15.51 -6.10 -5.09
CA GLU A 8 -15.45 -5.77 -6.52
C GLU A 8 -14.64 -4.50 -6.78
N ARG A 9 -14.87 -3.45 -6.00
CA ARG A 9 -14.11 -2.21 -6.12
C ARG A 9 -12.64 -2.42 -5.80
N ASP A 10 -12.34 -3.11 -4.71
CA ASP A 10 -10.97 -3.36 -4.27
C ASP A 10 -10.20 -4.21 -5.30
N LEU A 11 -10.89 -5.18 -5.90
CA LEU A 11 -10.34 -6.02 -6.97
C LEU A 11 -10.06 -5.21 -8.25
N ASN A 12 -10.97 -4.32 -8.66
CA ASN A 12 -10.77 -3.42 -9.79
C ASN A 12 -9.57 -2.48 -9.57
N GLU A 13 -9.42 -1.95 -8.36
CA GLU A 13 -8.29 -1.12 -7.98
C GLU A 13 -6.97 -1.92 -8.01
N LEU A 14 -6.97 -3.14 -7.48
CA LEU A 14 -5.80 -4.03 -7.53
C LEU A 14 -5.40 -4.36 -8.97
N GLU A 15 -6.35 -4.73 -9.82
CA GLU A 15 -6.08 -5.02 -11.24
C GLU A 15 -5.46 -3.82 -11.96
N ALA A 16 -6.00 -2.63 -11.76
CA ALA A 16 -5.47 -1.40 -12.32
C ALA A 16 -4.04 -1.12 -11.84
N MET A 17 -3.77 -1.31 -10.55
CA MET A 17 -2.44 -1.14 -9.98
C MET A 17 -1.44 -2.15 -10.54
N VAL A 18 -1.80 -3.43 -10.58
CA VAL A 18 -0.91 -4.50 -11.07
C VAL A 18 -0.65 -4.34 -12.57
N ASN A 19 -1.61 -3.88 -13.34
CA ASN A 19 -1.42 -3.60 -14.76
C ASN A 19 -0.41 -2.48 -15.04
N ASN A 20 -0.24 -1.55 -14.12
CA ASN A 20 0.72 -0.45 -14.23
C ASN A 20 1.97 -0.64 -13.38
N LEU A 21 2.07 -1.74 -12.65
CA LEU A 21 3.12 -1.99 -11.67
C LEU A 21 4.51 -2.09 -12.31
N ASP A 22 4.64 -2.75 -13.45
CA ASP A 22 5.91 -2.91 -14.17
C ASP A 22 6.53 -1.55 -14.51
N THR A 23 5.77 -0.69 -15.15
CA THR A 23 6.21 0.67 -15.49
C THR A 23 6.51 1.51 -14.24
N TYR A 24 5.66 1.39 -13.22
CA TYR A 24 5.85 2.09 -11.94
C TYR A 24 7.16 1.68 -11.25
N VAL A 25 7.43 0.38 -11.16
CA VAL A 25 8.61 -0.16 -10.46
C VAL A 25 9.90 0.31 -11.13
N ARG A 26 9.94 0.36 -12.45
CA ARG A 26 11.08 0.83 -13.22
C ARG A 26 11.25 2.35 -13.26
N GLY A 27 10.18 3.09 -12.98
CA GLY A 27 10.18 4.55 -12.98
C GLY A 27 10.75 5.14 -11.68
N GLU A 28 10.93 6.46 -11.69
CA GLU A 28 11.50 7.21 -10.56
C GLU A 28 10.46 7.63 -9.51
N THR A 29 9.20 7.75 -9.91
CA THR A 29 8.11 8.24 -9.07
C THR A 29 7.82 7.30 -7.90
N LEU A 30 7.77 7.82 -6.69
CA LEU A 30 7.45 7.03 -5.50
C LEU A 30 5.93 6.82 -5.34
N TYR A 31 5.14 7.84 -5.59
CA TYR A 31 3.68 7.79 -5.57
C TYR A 31 3.17 7.93 -7.02
N GLY A 32 2.82 6.80 -7.61
CA GLY A 32 2.42 6.72 -9.00
C GLY A 32 0.93 6.85 -9.22
N ASN A 33 0.53 6.80 -10.49
CA ASN A 33 -0.85 6.76 -10.90
C ASN A 33 -1.21 5.32 -11.30
N ALA A 34 -2.29 4.79 -10.75
CA ALA A 34 -2.75 3.44 -11.07
C ALA A 34 -3.33 3.28 -12.50
N GLY A 35 -3.39 4.38 -13.26
CA GLY A 35 -4.02 4.37 -14.58
C GLY A 35 -5.56 4.31 -14.46
N GLY A 36 -6.25 4.87 -15.39
CA GLY A 36 -7.71 4.92 -15.36
C GLY A 36 -8.21 6.35 -15.19
N SER A 37 -7.79 7.19 -16.10
CA SER A 37 -8.58 8.38 -16.43
C SER A 37 -9.79 7.92 -17.24
N GLY A 38 -10.66 7.13 -16.63
CA GLY A 38 -12.01 7.01 -17.12
C GLY A 38 -12.68 8.35 -16.92
N PHE A 39 -12.89 9.07 -18.00
CA PHE A 39 -13.58 10.38 -18.03
C PHE A 39 -14.99 10.35 -17.37
N PHE A 40 -15.45 9.17 -16.94
CA PHE A 40 -16.80 8.91 -16.45
C PHE A 40 -16.89 8.34 -15.04
N SER A 41 -15.76 8.10 -14.35
CA SER A 41 -15.80 7.64 -12.98
C SER A 41 -15.44 8.79 -12.03
N GLY A 42 -16.40 9.31 -11.30
CA GLY A 42 -16.19 10.34 -10.28
C GLY A 42 -15.36 9.86 -9.07
N ASN A 43 -14.85 8.64 -9.10
CA ASN A 43 -14.02 8.05 -8.07
C ASN A 43 -12.55 8.18 -8.44
N LYS A 44 -11.83 9.00 -7.68
CA LYS A 44 -10.37 9.13 -7.80
C LYS A 44 -9.72 7.79 -7.43
N MET A 45 -8.94 7.23 -8.36
CA MET A 45 -8.13 6.05 -8.09
C MET A 45 -7.06 6.37 -7.03
N PRO A 46 -6.81 5.46 -6.07
CA PRO A 46 -5.73 5.61 -5.12
C PRO A 46 -4.37 5.67 -5.80
N SER A 47 -3.39 6.32 -5.16
CA SER A 47 -2.02 6.33 -5.67
C SER A 47 -1.45 4.92 -5.75
N LEU A 48 -0.74 4.63 -6.85
CA LEU A 48 -0.02 3.38 -7.02
C LEU A 48 1.29 3.44 -6.23
N THR A 49 1.41 2.55 -5.26
CA THR A 49 2.64 2.28 -4.52
C THR A 49 2.75 0.78 -4.27
N VAL A 50 3.95 0.30 -3.98
CA VAL A 50 4.13 -1.11 -3.61
C VAL A 50 3.30 -1.46 -2.37
N GLY A 51 3.32 -0.61 -1.36
CA GLY A 51 2.55 -0.83 -0.13
C GLY A 51 1.03 -0.83 -0.35
N ALA A 52 0.52 0.00 -1.25
CA ALA A 52 -0.89 -0.01 -1.61
C ALA A 52 -1.31 -1.31 -2.30
N VAL A 53 -0.44 -1.89 -3.13
CA VAL A 53 -0.65 -3.20 -3.76
C VAL A 53 -0.63 -4.31 -2.70
N LEU A 54 0.39 -4.34 -1.85
CA LEU A 54 0.53 -5.35 -0.80
C LEU A 54 -0.66 -5.37 0.16
N MET A 55 -1.12 -4.21 0.58
CA MET A 55 -2.30 -4.08 1.45
C MET A 55 -3.55 -4.67 0.80
N ARG A 56 -3.77 -4.42 -0.50
CA ARG A 56 -4.92 -4.97 -1.22
C ARG A 56 -4.82 -6.48 -1.43
N LEU A 57 -3.64 -6.96 -1.79
CA LEU A 57 -3.40 -8.41 -1.91
C LEU A 57 -3.74 -9.13 -0.61
N ARG A 58 -3.27 -8.63 0.52
CA ARG A 58 -3.55 -9.23 1.83
C ARG A 58 -5.03 -9.16 2.19
N ARG A 59 -5.65 -7.99 2.05
CA ARG A 59 -7.06 -7.81 2.36
C ARG A 59 -7.97 -8.71 1.52
N LEU A 60 -7.74 -8.78 0.23
CA LEU A 60 -8.49 -9.63 -0.68
C LEU A 60 -8.24 -11.12 -0.42
N ASP A 61 -7.02 -11.49 -0.05
CA ASP A 61 -6.71 -12.87 0.34
C ASP A 61 -7.51 -13.30 1.58
N MET A 62 -7.63 -12.42 2.57
CA MET A 62 -8.46 -12.67 3.76
C MET A 62 -9.97 -12.80 3.45
N LEU A 63 -10.41 -12.22 2.35
CA LEU A 63 -11.81 -12.24 1.90
C LEU A 63 -12.07 -13.27 0.77
N ARG A 64 -11.09 -14.12 0.47
CA ARG A 64 -11.16 -15.09 -0.62
C ARG A 64 -12.40 -15.97 -0.60
N ASP A 65 -12.80 -16.41 0.59
CA ASP A 65 -13.99 -17.25 0.80
C ASP A 65 -15.32 -16.53 0.50
N GLN A 66 -15.30 -15.21 0.44
CA GLN A 66 -16.46 -14.37 0.13
C GLN A 66 -16.53 -14.00 -1.37
N MET A 67 -15.53 -14.40 -2.16
CA MET A 67 -15.47 -14.16 -3.59
C MET A 67 -16.22 -15.23 -4.37
N ASP A 68 -16.91 -14.83 -5.45
CA ASP A 68 -17.40 -15.77 -6.44
C ASP A 68 -16.24 -16.34 -7.29
N SER A 69 -16.52 -17.35 -8.10
CA SER A 69 -15.50 -18.04 -8.92
C SER A 69 -14.80 -17.10 -9.90
N LYS A 70 -15.50 -16.12 -10.45
CA LYS A 70 -14.94 -15.13 -11.37
C LYS A 70 -13.99 -14.18 -10.65
N GLN A 71 -14.39 -13.71 -9.46
CA GLN A 71 -13.55 -12.85 -8.61
C GLN A 71 -12.30 -13.60 -8.14
N GLN A 72 -12.42 -14.86 -7.75
CA GLN A 72 -11.27 -15.68 -7.35
C GLN A 72 -10.28 -15.86 -8.52
N GLN A 73 -10.77 -16.07 -9.73
CA GLN A 73 -9.93 -16.18 -10.92
C GLN A 73 -9.19 -14.86 -11.20
N ARG A 74 -9.87 -13.73 -11.16
CA ARG A 74 -9.30 -12.39 -11.34
C ARG A 74 -8.26 -12.08 -10.28
N PHE A 75 -8.55 -12.39 -9.03
CA PHE A 75 -7.61 -12.22 -7.92
C PHE A 75 -6.36 -13.09 -8.10
N GLY A 76 -6.52 -14.38 -8.44
CA GLY A 76 -5.40 -15.27 -8.72
C GLY A 76 -4.50 -14.75 -9.84
N ALA A 77 -5.07 -14.25 -10.93
CA ALA A 77 -4.32 -13.65 -12.03
C ALA A 77 -3.54 -12.39 -11.59
N SER A 78 -4.12 -11.58 -10.72
CA SER A 78 -3.45 -10.40 -10.15
C SER A 78 -2.29 -10.78 -9.22
N VAL A 79 -2.47 -11.82 -8.39
CA VAL A 79 -1.42 -12.38 -7.53
C VAL A 79 -0.24 -12.87 -8.36
N ASP A 80 -0.49 -13.64 -9.40
CA ASP A 80 0.55 -14.21 -10.27
C ASP A 80 1.31 -13.10 -11.01
N LYS A 81 0.60 -12.13 -11.55
CA LYS A 81 1.21 -11.00 -12.24
C LYS A 81 2.07 -10.14 -11.31
N HIS A 82 1.57 -9.87 -10.10
CA HIS A 82 2.35 -9.17 -9.07
C HIS A 82 3.64 -9.92 -8.74
N ALA A 83 3.54 -11.22 -8.46
CA ALA A 83 4.69 -12.06 -8.12
C ALA A 83 5.74 -12.09 -9.24
N HIS A 84 5.29 -12.16 -10.49
CA HIS A 84 6.17 -12.11 -11.66
C HIS A 84 6.94 -10.79 -11.73
N ILE A 85 6.25 -9.64 -11.63
CA ILE A 85 6.87 -8.32 -11.69
C ILE A 85 7.84 -8.10 -10.50
N ALA A 86 7.43 -8.48 -9.30
CA ALA A 86 8.25 -8.36 -8.10
C ALA A 86 9.54 -9.21 -8.20
N GLY A 87 9.46 -10.40 -8.81
CA GLY A 87 10.61 -11.26 -9.05
C GLY A 87 11.53 -10.74 -10.15
N GLU A 88 10.96 -10.33 -11.29
CA GLU A 88 11.72 -9.82 -12.44
C GLU A 88 12.47 -8.52 -12.10
N TRP A 89 11.83 -7.61 -11.39
CA TRP A 89 12.39 -6.30 -11.02
C TRP A 89 12.76 -6.21 -9.54
N ARG A 90 13.23 -7.29 -8.96
CA ARG A 90 13.45 -7.43 -7.52
C ARG A 90 14.18 -6.26 -6.87
N VAL A 91 15.28 -5.79 -7.46
CA VAL A 91 16.08 -4.68 -6.92
C VAL A 91 15.29 -3.37 -6.94
N HIS A 92 14.61 -3.08 -8.04
CA HIS A 92 13.78 -1.87 -8.15
C HIS A 92 12.57 -1.93 -7.23
N TYR A 93 11.91 -3.08 -7.17
CA TYR A 93 10.76 -3.32 -6.30
C TYR A 93 11.11 -3.11 -4.83
N THR A 94 12.21 -3.71 -4.38
CA THR A 94 12.74 -3.56 -3.02
C THR A 94 13.13 -2.12 -2.72
N GLY A 95 13.78 -1.43 -3.65
CA GLY A 95 14.12 -0.01 -3.51
C GLY A 95 12.88 0.87 -3.37
N LYS A 96 11.81 0.58 -4.11
CA LYS A 96 10.51 1.27 -3.96
C LYS A 96 9.91 1.02 -2.58
N MET A 97 9.88 -0.22 -2.11
CA MET A 97 9.39 -0.57 -0.77
C MET A 97 10.12 0.20 0.33
N ASN A 98 11.44 0.20 0.28
CA ASN A 98 12.26 0.87 1.27
C ASN A 98 12.00 2.39 1.31
N ARG A 99 12.01 3.04 0.16
CA ARG A 99 11.72 4.48 0.06
C ARG A 99 10.31 4.82 0.51
N GLU A 100 9.33 4.00 0.18
CA GLU A 100 7.93 4.20 0.61
C GLU A 100 7.80 4.07 2.13
N ALA A 101 8.42 3.05 2.73
CA ALA A 101 8.42 2.86 4.17
C ALA A 101 8.99 4.06 4.91
N HIS A 102 10.15 4.56 4.50
CA HIS A 102 10.76 5.76 5.09
C HIS A 102 9.89 7.01 4.91
N SER A 103 9.34 7.24 3.72
CA SER A 103 8.46 8.38 3.44
C SER A 103 7.21 8.37 4.33
N ARG A 104 6.58 7.21 4.49
CA ARG A 104 5.38 7.08 5.33
C ARG A 104 5.68 7.20 6.81
N LEU A 105 6.79 6.65 7.28
CA LEU A 105 7.22 6.80 8.68
C LEU A 105 7.54 8.25 9.03
N ASP A 106 8.22 8.96 8.15
CA ASP A 106 8.50 10.39 8.35
C ASP A 106 7.21 11.22 8.40
N ALA A 107 6.25 10.92 7.54
CA ALA A 107 4.93 11.57 7.56
C ALA A 107 4.16 11.25 8.86
N MET A 108 4.21 10.01 9.35
CA MET A 108 3.58 9.62 10.62
C MET A 108 4.22 10.33 11.80
N ARG A 109 5.55 10.41 11.83
CA ARG A 109 6.28 11.13 12.88
C ARG A 109 5.87 12.60 12.91
N THR A 110 5.87 13.29 11.79
CA THR A 110 5.41 14.67 11.67
C THR A 110 3.99 14.83 12.18
N PHE A 111 3.09 13.93 11.79
CA PHE A 111 1.70 13.95 12.27
C PHE A 111 1.62 13.86 13.81
N PHE A 112 2.35 12.93 14.44
CA PHE A 112 2.32 12.78 15.89
C PHE A 112 2.95 13.96 16.63
N GLU A 113 3.99 14.56 16.06
CA GLU A 113 4.58 15.81 16.60
C GLU A 113 3.56 16.96 16.56
N GLU A 114 2.84 17.12 15.46
CA GLU A 114 1.75 18.10 15.33
C GLU A 114 0.59 17.80 16.27
N CYS A 115 0.23 16.53 16.45
CA CYS A 115 -0.78 16.09 17.39
C CYS A 115 -0.47 16.44 18.85
N SER A 116 0.79 16.39 19.23
CA SER A 116 1.21 16.76 20.59
C SER A 116 0.96 18.23 20.89
N SER A 117 0.98 19.07 19.86
CA SER A 117 0.72 20.51 19.98
C SER A 117 -0.77 20.88 19.83
N ASP A 118 -1.57 20.13 19.06
CA ASP A 118 -3.00 20.37 18.88
C ASP A 118 -3.81 19.06 18.79
N PRO A 119 -4.28 18.53 19.93
CA PRO A 119 -5.05 17.27 19.96
C PRO A 119 -6.37 17.31 19.19
N LYS A 120 -6.98 18.47 18.96
CA LYS A 120 -8.24 18.60 18.22
C LYS A 120 -8.05 18.39 16.72
N LEU A 121 -6.89 18.79 16.18
CA LEU A 121 -6.52 18.56 14.79
C LEU A 121 -6.40 17.06 14.49
N CYS A 122 -5.91 16.28 15.45
CA CYS A 122 -5.66 14.85 15.31
C CYS A 122 -6.92 14.04 15.08
N ALA A 123 -8.02 14.37 15.75
CA ALA A 123 -9.27 13.62 15.66
C ALA A 123 -9.81 13.52 14.22
N ASN A 124 -9.59 14.55 13.41
CA ASN A 124 -10.10 14.65 12.04
C ASN A 124 -9.23 13.89 11.00
N VAL A 125 -7.97 13.67 11.29
CA VAL A 125 -6.99 13.10 10.34
C VAL A 125 -6.43 11.74 10.79
N TYR A 126 -6.98 11.17 11.87
CA TYR A 126 -6.51 9.91 12.45
C TYR A 126 -6.64 8.71 11.49
N ARG A 127 -7.73 8.60 10.72
CA ARG A 127 -7.95 7.48 9.79
C ARG A 127 -6.89 7.37 8.69
N PRO A 128 -6.51 8.45 7.98
CA PRO A 128 -5.41 8.39 7.02
C PRO A 128 -4.09 7.93 7.64
N GLU A 129 -3.81 8.32 8.88
CA GLU A 129 -2.59 7.89 9.57
C GLU A 129 -2.61 6.41 9.93
N MET A 130 -3.74 5.88 10.34
CA MET A 130 -3.89 4.43 10.57
C MET A 130 -3.68 3.63 9.28
N LEU A 131 -4.12 4.14 8.13
CA LEU A 131 -3.87 3.51 6.84
C LEU A 131 -2.37 3.51 6.51
N ARG A 132 -1.66 4.60 6.75
CA ARG A 132 -0.19 4.66 6.57
C ARG A 132 0.51 3.63 7.43
N ARG A 133 0.13 3.51 8.68
CA ARG A 133 0.70 2.51 9.60
C ARG A 133 0.46 1.08 9.09
N THR A 134 -0.72 0.78 8.61
CA THR A 134 -1.05 -0.53 8.01
C THR A 134 -0.16 -0.82 6.81
N ILE A 135 0.00 0.12 5.90
CA ILE A 135 0.87 -0.02 4.73
C ILE A 135 2.33 -0.25 5.14
N VAL A 136 2.84 0.48 6.12
CA VAL A 136 4.21 0.30 6.63
C VAL A 136 4.38 -1.10 7.20
N GLN A 137 3.39 -1.62 7.93
CA GLN A 137 3.42 -2.98 8.46
C GLN A 137 3.46 -4.03 7.35
N GLU A 138 2.67 -3.87 6.29
CA GLU A 138 2.68 -4.78 5.14
C GLU A 138 4.05 -4.78 4.42
N ILE A 139 4.65 -3.61 4.24
CA ILE A 139 5.99 -3.50 3.66
C ILE A 139 7.02 -4.21 4.54
N ARG A 140 6.98 -4.01 5.86
CA ARG A 140 7.88 -4.67 6.79
C ARG A 140 7.78 -6.20 6.69
N MET A 141 6.56 -6.72 6.68
CA MET A 141 6.34 -8.17 6.54
C MET A 141 6.88 -8.71 5.21
N ALA A 142 6.65 -8.00 4.11
CA ALA A 142 7.18 -8.37 2.80
C ALA A 142 8.72 -8.33 2.77
N MET A 143 9.35 -7.38 3.43
CA MET A 143 10.81 -7.31 3.57
C MET A 143 11.36 -8.49 4.37
N ASP A 144 10.70 -8.87 5.46
CA ASP A 144 11.10 -10.04 6.27
C ASP A 144 10.98 -11.34 5.46
N GLU A 145 9.92 -11.51 4.67
CA GLU A 145 9.69 -12.69 3.82
C GLU A 145 10.77 -12.88 2.75
N ILE A 146 11.31 -11.80 2.19
CA ILE A 146 12.38 -11.88 1.17
C ILE A 146 13.79 -11.86 1.77
N ASN A 147 13.92 -12.05 3.08
CA ASN A 147 15.18 -12.05 3.85
C ASN A 147 16.03 -10.78 3.62
N LEU A 148 15.38 -9.64 3.52
CA LEU A 148 16.07 -8.37 3.54
C LEU A 148 16.36 -7.97 4.98
N GLU A 149 17.59 -7.54 5.23
CA GLU A 149 17.91 -6.84 6.47
C GLU A 149 17.12 -5.53 6.50
N VAL A 150 16.23 -5.40 7.47
CA VAL A 150 15.58 -4.13 7.78
C VAL A 150 16.59 -3.30 8.55
N GLU A 151 16.93 -2.12 8.05
CA GLU A 151 17.87 -1.22 8.71
C GLU A 151 17.43 -0.96 10.15
N ASP A 152 18.37 -0.95 11.09
CA ASP A 152 18.08 -0.69 12.51
C ASP A 152 17.35 0.64 12.70
N GLU A 153 17.68 1.64 11.90
CA GLU A 153 17.00 2.93 11.89
C GLU A 153 15.51 2.80 11.56
N PHE A 154 15.13 1.93 10.59
CA PHE A 154 13.74 1.67 10.24
C PHE A 154 12.98 1.03 11.41
N LYS A 155 13.60 0.05 12.07
CA LYS A 155 13.03 -0.60 13.26
C LYS A 155 12.82 0.39 14.41
N GLN A 156 13.79 1.26 14.64
CA GLN A 156 13.71 2.30 15.67
C GLN A 156 12.61 3.31 15.37
N LYS A 157 12.50 3.79 14.14
CA LYS A 157 11.43 4.70 13.72
C LYS A 157 10.05 4.09 13.90
N LEU A 158 9.86 2.82 13.52
CA LEU A 158 8.59 2.11 13.69
C LEU A 158 8.22 1.96 15.16
N SER A 159 9.16 1.54 16.02
CA SER A 159 8.95 1.42 17.46
C SER A 159 8.63 2.76 18.12
N GLY A 160 9.32 3.84 17.73
CA GLY A 160 9.05 5.18 18.22
C GLY A 160 7.66 5.69 17.87
N THR A 161 7.16 5.32 16.70
CA THR A 161 5.81 5.67 16.24
C THR A 161 4.72 4.92 17.02
N ASP A 162 4.93 3.64 17.31
CA ASP A 162 3.98 2.81 18.05
C ASP A 162 3.89 3.20 19.55
N SER A 163 4.87 3.94 20.06
CA SER A 163 4.93 4.38 21.46
C SER A 163 4.24 5.73 21.72
N GLN A 164 3.80 6.44 20.70
CA GLN A 164 3.14 7.74 20.77
C GLN A 164 1.62 7.60 20.57
#